data_1089c56b4acfb9c792302a9ceaeef6fd
#
_entry.id   1089c56b4acfb9c792302a9ceaeef6fd
#
_cell.length_a   1.000
_cell.length_b   1.000
_cell.length_c   1.000
_cell.angle_alpha   90.00
_cell.angle_beta   90.00
_cell.angle_gamma   90.00
#
_symmetry.space_group_name_H-M   'P 1'
#
loop_
_entity.id
_entity.type
_entity.pdbx_description
1 polymer ?
#
loop_
_entity_poly.entity_id
_entity_poly.type
_entity_poly.pdbx_seq_one_letter_code
_entity_poly.pdbx_strand_id
1 'polypeptide(L)'
;MKIKDLQQSQPSLFEQFQHILEQGRLSHAYLFTGAFGSFEMAQILSQSLFCENKQGVWPCQSCRSCRLIAEEDFSDVTVVRPVNNIIKTDRVRELVRNFSQSGLEGSRQVFIICDADRMHVNAANSLLKVIEEPQSEIYIFLLTADEQLILPTIRSRTQVYHFLKNTAALQHSLEQDGLIKSRAELLAAYSQTQSEAESLAHNNAFFELVSECERFVKDFQNRPSQAFLQVSRLAKLADDKEKQEQVFKLLEVLFYKVIATKSGRQALEQLLLARKMWRANVSFQNALEYMTLKVK
;
A
#
# COMPACT_ATOMS: atom_id res chain seq x y z
N MET A 1 1.64 -7.61 11.42
CA MET A 1 0.33 -8.30 11.20
C MET A 1 0.46 -9.76 11.59
N LYS A 2 -0.54 -10.35 12.25
CA LYS A 2 -0.57 -11.80 12.56
C LYS A 2 -1.10 -12.58 11.35
N ILE A 3 -0.76 -13.87 11.27
CA ILE A 3 -1.27 -14.77 10.21
C ILE A 3 -2.81 -14.71 10.11
N LYS A 4 -3.50 -14.64 11.26
CA LYS A 4 -4.97 -14.56 11.31
C LYS A 4 -5.53 -13.30 10.62
N ASP A 5 -4.86 -12.18 10.77
CA ASP A 5 -5.29 -10.90 10.17
C ASP A 5 -5.15 -10.97 8.65
N LEU A 6 -4.05 -11.58 8.16
CA LEU A 6 -3.84 -11.80 6.73
C LEU A 6 -4.86 -12.78 6.16
N GLN A 7 -5.18 -13.86 6.88
CA GLN A 7 -6.21 -14.82 6.48
C GLN A 7 -7.59 -14.16 6.35
N GLN A 8 -7.92 -13.22 7.25
CA GLN A 8 -9.19 -12.50 7.19
C GLN A 8 -9.22 -11.45 6.06
N SER A 9 -8.11 -10.73 5.85
CA SER A 9 -8.05 -9.68 4.84
C SER A 9 -7.90 -10.23 3.40
N GLN A 10 -7.22 -11.37 3.23
CA GLN A 10 -6.89 -11.99 1.95
C GLN A 10 -7.18 -13.51 1.94
N PRO A 11 -8.41 -13.96 2.22
CA PRO A 11 -8.69 -15.39 2.43
C PRO A 11 -8.34 -16.26 1.23
N SER A 12 -8.68 -15.84 0.02
CA SER A 12 -8.41 -16.59 -1.21
C SER A 12 -6.91 -16.74 -1.49
N LEU A 13 -6.12 -15.67 -1.30
CA LEU A 13 -4.67 -15.72 -1.47
C LEU A 13 -4.03 -16.60 -0.38
N PHE A 14 -4.55 -16.51 0.84
CA PHE A 14 -4.06 -17.32 1.96
C PHE A 14 -4.22 -18.82 1.68
N GLU A 15 -5.39 -19.25 1.18
CA GLU A 15 -5.65 -20.64 0.79
C GLU A 15 -4.76 -21.09 -0.37
N GLN A 16 -4.56 -20.23 -1.39
CA GLN A 16 -3.68 -20.54 -2.52
C GLN A 16 -2.24 -20.75 -2.06
N PHE A 17 -1.69 -19.88 -1.22
CA PHE A 17 -0.34 -20.03 -0.70
C PHE A 17 -0.20 -21.21 0.27
N GLN A 18 -1.24 -21.50 1.04
CA GLN A 18 -1.27 -22.71 1.87
C GLN A 18 -1.07 -23.95 0.99
N HIS A 19 -1.84 -24.07 -0.08
CA HIS A 19 -1.74 -25.20 -1.02
C HIS A 19 -0.37 -25.27 -1.72
N ILE A 20 0.20 -24.13 -2.13
CA ILE A 20 1.54 -24.06 -2.71
C ILE A 20 2.60 -24.56 -1.71
N LEU A 21 2.49 -24.16 -0.44
CA LEU A 21 3.41 -24.59 0.61
C LEU A 21 3.24 -26.09 0.95
N GLU A 22 2.01 -26.60 0.99
CA GLU A 22 1.72 -28.03 1.20
C GLU A 22 2.33 -28.91 0.12
N GLN A 23 2.34 -28.43 -1.12
CA GLN A 23 2.95 -29.12 -2.25
C GLN A 23 4.47 -28.94 -2.36
N GLY A 24 5.07 -28.09 -1.54
CA GLY A 24 6.49 -27.73 -1.65
C GLY A 24 6.86 -27.04 -2.97
N ARG A 25 5.91 -26.34 -3.61
CA ARG A 25 6.06 -25.73 -4.95
C ARG A 25 6.17 -24.21 -4.91
N LEU A 26 6.76 -23.66 -3.85
CA LEU A 26 6.99 -22.22 -3.82
C LEU A 26 7.94 -21.84 -4.98
N SER A 27 7.47 -20.94 -5.85
CA SER A 27 8.27 -20.43 -6.97
C SER A 27 9.39 -19.53 -6.46
N HIS A 28 10.46 -19.42 -7.21
CA HIS A 28 11.59 -18.56 -6.87
C HIS A 28 11.33 -17.07 -7.13
N ALA A 29 10.30 -16.69 -7.89
CA ALA A 29 10.02 -15.29 -8.20
C ALA A 29 8.51 -14.99 -8.23
N TYR A 30 8.12 -14.00 -7.44
CA TYR A 30 6.76 -13.49 -7.33
C TYR A 30 6.68 -12.01 -7.59
N LEU A 31 5.59 -11.57 -8.19
CA LEU A 31 5.17 -10.18 -8.27
C LEU A 31 3.85 -10.03 -7.50
N PHE A 32 3.90 -9.37 -6.37
CA PHE A 32 2.73 -9.05 -5.55
C PHE A 32 2.27 -7.63 -5.87
N THR A 33 1.06 -7.50 -6.36
CA THR A 33 0.48 -6.21 -6.73
C THR A 33 -0.58 -5.80 -5.73
N GLY A 34 -0.62 -4.51 -5.39
CA GLY A 34 -1.48 -4.00 -4.32
C GLY A 34 -0.80 -3.99 -2.95
N ALA A 35 -1.28 -3.09 -2.09
CA ALA A 35 -0.61 -2.75 -0.84
C ALA A 35 -1.27 -3.37 0.41
N PHE A 36 -2.31 -4.20 0.24
CA PHE A 36 -3.06 -4.76 1.37
C PHE A 36 -2.63 -6.19 1.67
N GLY A 37 -1.59 -6.34 2.47
CA GLY A 37 -1.07 -7.63 2.93
C GLY A 37 0.00 -8.24 2.03
N SER A 38 0.46 -7.55 0.97
CA SER A 38 1.52 -8.04 0.08
C SER A 38 2.86 -8.19 0.79
N PHE A 39 3.25 -7.20 1.58
CA PHE A 39 4.49 -7.25 2.36
C PHE A 39 4.40 -8.30 3.46
N GLU A 40 3.31 -8.35 4.18
CA GLU A 40 3.06 -9.31 5.25
C GLU A 40 3.03 -10.75 4.71
N MET A 41 2.45 -10.99 3.53
CA MET A 41 2.51 -12.30 2.90
C MET A 41 3.94 -12.67 2.54
N ALA A 42 4.71 -11.77 1.96
CA ALA A 42 6.12 -12.00 1.64
C ALA A 42 6.94 -12.33 2.92
N GLN A 43 6.70 -11.62 4.03
CA GLN A 43 7.32 -11.93 5.33
C GLN A 43 6.91 -13.31 5.86
N ILE A 44 5.62 -13.63 5.85
CA ILE A 44 5.10 -14.92 6.33
C ILE A 44 5.65 -16.07 5.48
N LEU A 45 5.71 -15.94 4.17
CA LEU A 45 6.33 -16.92 3.28
C LEU A 45 7.83 -17.07 3.57
N SER A 46 8.53 -15.96 3.80
CA SER A 46 9.93 -15.98 4.23
C SER A 46 10.09 -16.70 5.57
N GLN A 47 9.26 -16.37 6.56
CA GLN A 47 9.25 -17.09 7.83
C GLN A 47 8.96 -18.60 7.65
N SER A 48 8.08 -18.99 6.72
CA SER A 48 7.77 -20.40 6.46
C SER A 48 8.98 -21.17 5.91
N LEU A 49 9.90 -20.51 5.23
CA LEU A 49 11.13 -21.13 4.73
C LEU A 49 12.14 -21.46 5.85
N PHE A 50 12.25 -20.60 6.87
CA PHE A 50 13.26 -20.66 7.92
C PHE A 50 12.72 -21.11 9.30
N CYS A 51 11.39 -21.26 9.45
CA CYS A 51 10.80 -21.62 10.74
C CYS A 51 11.11 -23.06 11.14
N GLU A 52 11.67 -23.22 12.32
CA GLU A 52 12.00 -24.54 12.92
C GLU A 52 10.75 -25.23 13.51
N ASN A 53 9.76 -24.47 13.95
CA ASN A 53 8.58 -24.96 14.67
C ASN A 53 7.29 -24.60 13.92
N LYS A 54 7.14 -25.09 12.68
CA LYS A 54 5.96 -24.79 11.85
C LYS A 54 4.67 -25.33 12.47
N GLN A 55 3.57 -24.60 12.29
CA GLN A 55 2.21 -25.05 12.56
C GLN A 55 1.55 -25.44 11.23
N GLY A 56 1.60 -26.75 10.90
CA GLY A 56 1.32 -27.21 9.53
C GLY A 56 2.38 -26.67 8.56
N VAL A 57 1.95 -25.90 7.56
CA VAL A 57 2.88 -25.24 6.59
C VAL A 57 3.24 -23.83 6.99
N TRP A 58 2.54 -23.25 7.95
CA TRP A 58 2.71 -21.85 8.36
C TRP A 58 3.76 -21.69 9.46
N PRO A 59 4.44 -20.53 9.54
CA PRO A 59 5.44 -20.28 10.57
C PRO A 59 4.81 -20.11 11.95
N CYS A 60 5.55 -20.46 13.01
CA CYS A 60 5.09 -20.29 14.39
C CYS A 60 5.06 -18.83 14.87
N GLN A 61 5.68 -17.90 14.15
CA GLN A 61 5.82 -16.47 14.48
C GLN A 61 6.50 -16.16 15.83
N SER A 62 7.05 -17.16 16.53
CA SER A 62 7.61 -17.01 17.88
C SER A 62 9.06 -17.51 18.04
N CYS A 63 9.57 -18.38 17.14
CA CYS A 63 10.97 -18.81 17.17
C CYS A 63 11.94 -17.68 16.80
N ARG A 64 13.26 -17.92 17.02
CA ARG A 64 14.31 -16.91 16.72
C ARG A 64 14.21 -16.43 15.26
N SER A 65 14.20 -17.33 14.30
CA SER A 65 14.13 -16.97 12.87
C SER A 65 12.87 -16.17 12.53
N CYS A 66 11.69 -16.58 13.04
CA CYS A 66 10.46 -15.83 12.81
C CYS A 66 10.49 -14.42 13.37
N ARG A 67 11.08 -14.21 14.55
CA ARG A 67 11.18 -12.87 15.16
C ARG A 67 12.15 -11.99 14.39
N LEU A 68 13.35 -12.49 14.09
CA LEU A 68 14.34 -11.72 13.32
C LEU A 68 13.83 -11.35 11.91
N ILE A 69 13.10 -12.25 11.23
CA ILE A 69 12.48 -11.91 9.94
C ILE A 69 11.40 -10.82 10.09
N ALA A 70 10.59 -10.88 11.15
CA ALA A 70 9.58 -9.84 11.40
C ALA A 70 10.22 -8.48 11.74
N GLU A 71 11.39 -8.48 12.37
CA GLU A 71 12.20 -7.29 12.70
C GLU A 71 13.11 -6.85 11.54
N GLU A 72 13.10 -7.59 10.42
CA GLU A 72 13.95 -7.35 9.22
C GLU A 72 15.46 -7.46 9.51
N ASP A 73 15.84 -8.24 10.51
CA ASP A 73 17.23 -8.42 11.01
C ASP A 73 17.74 -9.86 10.82
N PHE A 74 17.11 -10.63 9.93
CA PHE A 74 17.57 -12.00 9.62
C PHE A 74 18.51 -11.96 8.43
N SER A 75 19.72 -12.53 8.58
CA SER A 75 20.84 -12.43 7.61
C SER A 75 20.51 -12.92 6.20
N ASP A 76 19.68 -13.96 6.08
CA ASP A 76 19.32 -14.57 4.80
C ASP A 76 17.99 -14.03 4.22
N VAL A 77 17.40 -13.00 4.85
CA VAL A 77 16.23 -12.28 4.34
C VAL A 77 16.55 -10.80 4.19
N THR A 78 16.62 -10.31 2.98
CA THR A 78 16.94 -8.91 2.69
C THR A 78 15.72 -8.17 2.23
N VAL A 79 15.34 -7.10 2.94
CA VAL A 79 14.28 -6.17 2.53
C VAL A 79 14.90 -4.94 1.90
N VAL A 80 14.45 -4.62 0.69
CA VAL A 80 14.92 -3.45 -0.08
C VAL A 80 13.78 -2.47 -0.24
N ARG A 81 14.03 -1.22 0.13
CA ARG A 81 13.10 -0.09 -0.05
C ARG A 81 13.75 1.02 -0.87
N PRO A 82 12.97 1.83 -1.59
CA PRO A 82 13.52 2.99 -2.29
C PRO A 82 14.10 4.00 -1.31
N VAL A 83 15.21 4.60 -1.69
CA VAL A 83 15.79 5.76 -0.99
C VAL A 83 15.60 6.98 -1.91
N ASN A 84 14.99 8.05 -1.37
CA ASN A 84 14.58 9.21 -2.16
C ASN A 84 13.70 8.82 -3.37
N ASN A 85 12.75 7.91 -3.13
CA ASN A 85 11.78 7.44 -4.12
C ASN A 85 12.39 6.68 -5.33
N ILE A 86 13.63 6.14 -5.20
CA ILE A 86 14.29 5.36 -6.24
C ILE A 86 15.08 4.19 -5.67
N ILE A 87 15.08 3.06 -6.35
CA ILE A 87 15.98 1.93 -6.09
C ILE A 87 17.11 1.99 -7.10
N LYS A 88 18.32 2.33 -6.62
CA LYS A 88 19.51 2.52 -7.45
C LYS A 88 20.02 1.19 -8.01
N THR A 89 20.60 1.25 -9.21
CA THR A 89 21.17 0.09 -9.92
C THR A 89 22.26 -0.62 -9.11
N ASP A 90 23.11 0.14 -8.42
CA ASP A 90 24.22 -0.45 -7.65
C ASP A 90 23.70 -1.28 -6.47
N ARG A 91 22.61 -0.85 -5.83
CA ARG A 91 21.98 -1.63 -4.75
C ARG A 91 21.44 -2.98 -5.26
N VAL A 92 20.79 -2.98 -6.41
CA VAL A 92 20.27 -4.22 -7.03
C VAL A 92 21.42 -5.11 -7.52
N ARG A 93 22.49 -4.54 -8.07
CA ARG A 93 23.69 -5.31 -8.48
C ARG A 93 24.41 -5.94 -7.27
N GLU A 94 24.43 -5.26 -6.14
CA GLU A 94 24.96 -5.82 -4.89
C GLU A 94 24.13 -7.03 -4.46
N LEU A 95 22.80 -6.92 -4.49
CA LEU A 95 21.90 -8.05 -4.23
C LEU A 95 22.16 -9.22 -5.19
N VAL A 96 22.24 -8.93 -6.50
CA VAL A 96 22.51 -9.96 -7.52
C VAL A 96 23.86 -10.67 -7.27
N ARG A 97 24.88 -9.96 -6.79
CA ARG A 97 26.16 -10.59 -6.41
C ARG A 97 25.98 -11.51 -5.18
N ASN A 98 25.18 -11.10 -4.22
CA ASN A 98 24.89 -11.92 -3.04
C ASN A 98 24.10 -13.18 -3.40
N PHE A 99 23.29 -13.18 -4.48
CA PHE A 99 22.58 -14.37 -4.98
C PHE A 99 23.52 -15.53 -5.38
N SER A 100 24.78 -15.23 -5.72
CA SER A 100 25.79 -16.24 -6.06
C SER A 100 26.52 -16.81 -4.86
N GLN A 101 26.21 -16.33 -3.65
CA GLN A 101 26.79 -16.81 -2.40
C GLN A 101 25.72 -17.66 -1.67
N SER A 102 26.14 -18.72 -1.00
CA SER A 102 25.26 -19.47 -0.10
C SER A 102 24.84 -18.60 1.08
N GLY A 103 23.63 -18.79 1.59
CA GLY A 103 23.14 -18.10 2.78
C GLY A 103 24.04 -18.30 4.00
N LEU A 104 24.00 -17.38 4.93
CA LEU A 104 24.83 -17.41 6.14
C LEU A 104 24.29 -18.39 7.19
N GLU A 105 22.97 -18.52 7.31
CA GLU A 105 22.32 -19.43 8.24
C GLU A 105 21.69 -20.67 7.56
N GLY A 106 21.75 -20.75 6.19
CA GLY A 106 21.19 -21.86 5.43
C GLY A 106 21.56 -21.82 3.95
N SER A 107 20.96 -22.74 3.17
CA SER A 107 21.15 -22.79 1.71
C SER A 107 20.24 -21.80 0.94
N ARG A 108 19.31 -21.16 1.65
CA ARG A 108 18.24 -20.35 1.08
C ARG A 108 18.48 -18.87 1.32
N GLN A 109 18.06 -18.04 0.37
CA GLN A 109 18.04 -16.60 0.53
C GLN A 109 16.71 -16.04 0.04
N VAL A 110 16.20 -15.01 0.72
CA VAL A 110 14.97 -14.33 0.37
C VAL A 110 15.21 -12.84 0.16
N PHE A 111 14.63 -12.29 -0.90
CA PHE A 111 14.70 -10.88 -1.23
C PHE A 111 13.30 -10.32 -1.39
N ILE A 112 12.95 -9.33 -0.56
CA ILE A 112 11.67 -8.61 -0.62
C ILE A 112 11.98 -7.22 -1.13
N ILE A 113 11.58 -6.90 -2.36
CA ILE A 113 11.81 -5.60 -3.00
C ILE A 113 10.51 -4.81 -2.97
N CYS A 114 10.39 -3.88 -2.03
CA CYS A 114 9.24 -3.00 -1.89
C CYS A 114 9.28 -1.90 -2.96
N ASP A 115 8.10 -1.46 -3.42
CA ASP A 115 7.96 -0.45 -4.47
C ASP A 115 8.86 -0.75 -5.68
N ALA A 116 8.76 -1.96 -6.21
CA ALA A 116 9.62 -2.46 -7.29
C ALA A 116 9.50 -1.62 -8.59
N ASP A 117 8.40 -0.89 -8.76
CA ASP A 117 8.21 0.12 -9.81
C ASP A 117 9.18 1.31 -9.70
N ARG A 118 9.81 1.53 -8.53
CA ARG A 118 10.82 2.56 -8.31
C ARG A 118 12.24 2.11 -8.71
N MET A 119 12.41 0.91 -9.23
CA MET A 119 13.68 0.48 -9.77
C MET A 119 14.01 1.21 -11.07
N HIS A 120 15.25 1.69 -11.16
CA HIS A 120 15.77 2.16 -12.44
C HIS A 120 15.77 0.99 -13.45
N VAL A 121 15.50 1.26 -14.74
CA VAL A 121 15.40 0.23 -15.80
C VAL A 121 16.62 -0.72 -15.82
N ASN A 122 17.83 -0.17 -15.66
CA ASN A 122 19.06 -0.96 -15.60
C ASN A 122 19.14 -1.85 -14.35
N ALA A 123 18.54 -1.42 -13.22
CA ALA A 123 18.43 -2.22 -12.01
C ALA A 123 17.49 -3.41 -12.25
N ALA A 124 16.30 -3.14 -12.78
CA ALA A 124 15.32 -4.14 -13.13
C ALA A 124 15.88 -5.20 -14.11
N ASN A 125 16.58 -4.76 -15.16
CA ASN A 125 17.22 -5.66 -16.10
C ASN A 125 18.31 -6.53 -15.46
N SER A 126 18.98 -6.05 -14.41
CA SER A 126 20.00 -6.85 -13.69
C SER A 126 19.37 -8.05 -12.95
N LEU A 127 18.07 -7.98 -12.59
CA LEU A 127 17.35 -9.09 -11.95
C LEU A 127 16.92 -10.18 -12.94
N LEU A 128 16.75 -9.86 -14.22
CA LEU A 128 16.17 -10.80 -15.19
C LEU A 128 16.93 -12.12 -15.25
N LYS A 129 18.28 -12.07 -15.27
CA LYS A 129 19.11 -13.27 -15.33
C LYS A 129 18.90 -14.18 -14.11
N VAL A 130 18.76 -13.59 -12.93
CA VAL A 130 18.56 -14.34 -11.68
C VAL A 130 17.15 -14.90 -11.60
N ILE A 131 16.17 -14.16 -12.11
CA ILE A 131 14.77 -14.63 -12.19
C ILE A 131 14.63 -15.77 -13.21
N GLU A 132 15.41 -15.79 -14.29
CA GLU A 132 15.39 -16.86 -15.31
C GLU A 132 16.14 -18.12 -14.84
N GLU A 133 17.34 -17.93 -14.32
CA GLU A 133 18.26 -19.03 -13.98
C GLU A 133 18.89 -18.80 -12.61
N PRO A 134 18.16 -19.08 -11.51
CA PRO A 134 18.72 -18.93 -10.17
C PRO A 134 19.87 -19.91 -9.95
N GLN A 135 21.03 -19.41 -9.51
CA GLN A 135 22.24 -20.20 -9.26
C GLN A 135 22.24 -20.88 -7.88
N SER A 136 21.31 -20.50 -7.00
CA SER A 136 21.13 -21.00 -5.63
C SER A 136 19.64 -21.06 -5.27
N GLU A 137 19.30 -21.59 -4.11
CA GLU A 137 17.92 -21.62 -3.62
C GLU A 137 17.49 -20.22 -3.15
N ILE A 138 17.03 -19.39 -4.09
CA ILE A 138 16.60 -18.01 -3.83
C ILE A 138 15.12 -17.85 -4.04
N TYR A 139 14.54 -16.90 -3.28
CA TYR A 139 13.15 -16.48 -3.41
C TYR A 139 13.08 -14.95 -3.52
N ILE A 140 12.43 -14.44 -4.54
CA ILE A 140 12.32 -13.01 -4.82
C ILE A 140 10.84 -12.62 -4.79
N PHE A 141 10.50 -11.69 -3.90
CA PHE A 141 9.18 -11.05 -3.84
C PHE A 141 9.30 -9.60 -4.29
N LEU A 142 8.75 -9.30 -5.46
CA LEU A 142 8.64 -7.93 -5.98
C LEU A 142 7.28 -7.39 -5.57
N LEU A 143 7.25 -6.28 -4.84
CA LEU A 143 6.01 -5.65 -4.38
C LEU A 143 5.80 -4.33 -5.12
N THR A 144 4.59 -4.09 -5.64
CA THR A 144 4.22 -2.83 -6.30
C THR A 144 2.74 -2.52 -6.07
N ALA A 145 2.38 -1.25 -6.09
CA ALA A 145 0.97 -0.86 -6.09
C ALA A 145 0.29 -1.11 -7.45
N ASP A 146 1.04 -1.00 -8.54
CA ASP A 146 0.53 -1.14 -9.92
C ASP A 146 1.49 -1.99 -10.77
N GLU A 147 1.00 -3.12 -11.27
CA GLU A 147 1.79 -4.02 -12.11
C GLU A 147 2.17 -3.42 -13.47
N GLN A 148 1.40 -2.44 -13.95
CA GLN A 148 1.65 -1.80 -15.24
C GLN A 148 2.94 -0.96 -15.24
N LEU A 149 3.39 -0.54 -14.05
CA LEU A 149 4.63 0.19 -13.86
C LEU A 149 5.86 -0.75 -13.84
N ILE A 150 5.65 -2.05 -13.77
CA ILE A 150 6.72 -3.06 -13.82
C ILE A 150 7.02 -3.44 -15.28
N LEU A 151 8.29 -3.60 -15.60
CA LEU A 151 8.74 -4.01 -16.93
C LEU A 151 8.02 -5.30 -17.37
N PRO A 152 7.50 -5.37 -18.60
CA PRO A 152 6.84 -6.57 -19.14
C PRO A 152 7.75 -7.82 -19.08
N THR A 153 9.06 -7.63 -19.22
CA THR A 153 10.07 -8.70 -19.12
C THR A 153 10.16 -9.32 -17.74
N ILE A 154 9.94 -8.57 -16.66
CA ILE A 154 9.85 -9.07 -15.28
C ILE A 154 8.50 -9.76 -15.07
N ARG A 155 7.40 -9.11 -15.47
CA ARG A 155 6.06 -9.67 -15.29
C ARG A 155 5.90 -11.04 -15.93
N SER A 156 6.45 -11.24 -17.13
CA SER A 156 6.37 -12.53 -17.85
C SER A 156 7.17 -13.68 -17.19
N ARG A 157 8.03 -13.38 -16.22
CA ARG A 157 8.92 -14.33 -15.53
C ARG A 157 8.61 -14.51 -14.04
N THR A 158 7.60 -13.82 -13.55
CA THR A 158 7.17 -13.87 -12.15
C THR A 158 5.76 -14.43 -12.04
N GLN A 159 5.46 -15.08 -10.92
CA GLN A 159 4.08 -15.45 -10.58
C GLN A 159 3.38 -14.21 -10.00
N VAL A 160 2.35 -13.72 -10.70
CA VAL A 160 1.64 -12.50 -10.33
C VAL A 160 0.47 -12.81 -9.40
N TYR A 161 0.41 -12.14 -8.25
CA TYR A 161 -0.69 -12.22 -7.28
C TYR A 161 -1.20 -10.83 -6.92
N HIS A 162 -2.53 -10.66 -6.92
CA HIS A 162 -3.17 -9.36 -6.69
C HIS A 162 -3.72 -9.27 -5.27
N PHE A 163 -3.12 -8.42 -4.47
CA PHE A 163 -3.55 -8.12 -3.10
C PHE A 163 -4.55 -6.97 -3.11
N LEU A 164 -5.80 -7.32 -3.37
CA LEU A 164 -6.87 -6.34 -3.46
C LEU A 164 -7.27 -5.84 -2.08
N LYS A 165 -7.68 -4.57 -2.03
CA LYS A 165 -8.20 -3.97 -0.82
C LYS A 165 -9.54 -4.61 -0.45
N ASN A 166 -9.59 -5.28 0.69
CA ASN A 166 -10.84 -5.71 1.29
C ASN A 166 -11.34 -4.66 2.27
N THR A 167 -12.12 -3.70 1.76
CA THR A 167 -12.62 -2.56 2.54
C THR A 167 -13.49 -3.01 3.72
N ALA A 168 -14.28 -4.06 3.55
CA ALA A 168 -15.14 -4.58 4.62
C ALA A 168 -14.32 -5.22 5.75
N ALA A 169 -13.29 -6.01 5.40
CA ALA A 169 -12.42 -6.61 6.40
C ALA A 169 -11.60 -5.55 7.15
N LEU A 170 -11.08 -4.54 6.46
CA LEU A 170 -10.36 -3.43 7.07
C LEU A 170 -11.26 -2.62 8.00
N GLN A 171 -12.49 -2.30 7.58
CA GLN A 171 -13.46 -1.63 8.44
C GLN A 171 -13.74 -2.43 9.70
N HIS A 172 -13.99 -3.73 9.57
CA HIS A 172 -14.26 -4.61 10.71
C HIS A 172 -13.08 -4.68 11.69
N SER A 173 -11.85 -4.77 11.18
CA SER A 173 -10.63 -4.71 12.01
C SER A 173 -10.55 -3.41 12.80
N LEU A 174 -10.76 -2.25 12.15
CA LEU A 174 -10.74 -0.95 12.81
C LEU A 174 -11.85 -0.79 13.86
N GLU A 175 -13.03 -1.37 13.64
CA GLU A 175 -14.11 -1.40 14.62
C GLU A 175 -13.74 -2.27 15.85
N GLN A 176 -13.07 -3.40 15.65
CA GLN A 176 -12.57 -4.25 16.74
C GLN A 176 -11.49 -3.52 17.56
N ASP A 177 -10.68 -2.68 16.93
CA ASP A 177 -9.67 -1.82 17.58
C ASP A 177 -10.28 -0.60 18.29
N GLY A 178 -11.61 -0.51 18.33
CA GLY A 178 -12.35 0.49 19.10
C GLY A 178 -12.78 1.75 18.35
N LEU A 179 -12.58 1.81 17.01
CA LEU A 179 -13.11 2.93 16.25
C LEU A 179 -14.64 2.84 16.10
N ILE A 180 -15.30 4.00 16.14
CA ILE A 180 -16.70 4.07 15.79
C ILE A 180 -16.91 3.77 14.31
N LYS A 181 -17.99 3.12 13.97
CA LYS A 181 -18.31 2.62 12.62
C LYS A 181 -18.09 3.65 11.50
N SER A 182 -18.55 4.90 11.68
CA SER A 182 -18.42 5.95 10.67
C SER A 182 -16.95 6.31 10.38
N ARG A 183 -16.09 6.35 11.40
CA ARG A 183 -14.65 6.60 11.26
C ARG A 183 -13.95 5.39 10.64
N ALA A 184 -14.29 4.19 11.07
CA ALA A 184 -13.74 2.95 10.50
C ALA A 184 -14.08 2.82 9.01
N GLU A 185 -15.33 3.09 8.61
CA GLU A 185 -15.76 3.10 7.21
C GLU A 185 -14.99 4.14 6.38
N LEU A 186 -14.83 5.37 6.92
CA LEU A 186 -14.07 6.41 6.24
C LEU A 186 -12.60 6.03 6.06
N LEU A 187 -11.94 5.57 7.11
CA LEU A 187 -10.54 5.13 7.05
C LEU A 187 -10.37 3.95 6.12
N ALA A 188 -11.28 2.97 6.18
CA ALA A 188 -11.27 1.84 5.27
C ALA A 188 -11.45 2.28 3.80
N ALA A 189 -12.18 3.34 3.50
CA ALA A 189 -12.26 3.90 2.16
C ALA A 189 -11.00 4.70 1.77
N TYR A 190 -10.50 5.51 2.68
CA TYR A 190 -9.40 6.47 2.47
C TYR A 190 -8.02 5.82 2.34
N SER A 191 -7.67 4.90 3.24
CA SER A 191 -6.29 4.40 3.38
C SER A 191 -5.86 3.54 2.20
N GLN A 192 -4.61 3.67 1.79
CA GLN A 192 -4.00 2.88 0.72
C GLN A 192 -3.29 1.63 1.23
N THR A 193 -2.97 1.61 2.54
CA THR A 193 -2.35 0.48 3.23
C THR A 193 -3.02 0.25 4.58
N GLN A 194 -2.86 -0.96 5.13
CA GLN A 194 -3.35 -1.24 6.48
C GLN A 194 -2.60 -0.42 7.52
N SER A 195 -1.29 -0.30 7.40
CA SER A 195 -0.45 0.51 8.31
C SER A 195 -0.86 1.99 8.31
N GLU A 196 -1.22 2.56 7.15
CA GLU A 196 -1.77 3.92 7.07
C GLU A 196 -3.08 4.02 7.84
N ALA A 197 -4.00 3.06 7.68
CA ALA A 197 -5.27 3.05 8.40
C ALA A 197 -5.07 2.98 9.92
N GLU A 198 -4.21 2.10 10.41
CA GLU A 198 -3.87 1.94 11.82
C GLU A 198 -3.22 3.20 12.39
N SER A 199 -2.29 3.81 11.67
CA SER A 199 -1.64 5.08 12.08
C SER A 199 -2.62 6.24 12.17
N LEU A 200 -3.54 6.36 11.21
CA LEU A 200 -4.56 7.41 11.18
C LEU A 200 -5.67 7.19 12.20
N ALA A 201 -5.93 5.94 12.61
CA ALA A 201 -6.98 5.58 13.56
C ALA A 201 -6.87 6.34 14.90
N HIS A 202 -5.64 6.65 15.32
CA HIS A 202 -5.34 7.35 16.56
C HIS A 202 -4.92 8.83 16.36
N ASN A 203 -5.02 9.35 15.13
CA ASN A 203 -4.60 10.70 14.79
C ASN A 203 -5.74 11.71 14.92
N ASN A 204 -5.79 12.43 16.04
CA ASN A 204 -6.83 13.44 16.31
C ASN A 204 -6.82 14.58 15.28
N ALA A 205 -5.63 15.05 14.85
CA ALA A 205 -5.53 16.11 13.86
C ALA A 205 -6.10 15.70 12.50
N PHE A 206 -5.91 14.43 12.11
CA PHE A 206 -6.55 13.88 10.91
C PHE A 206 -8.09 13.91 11.02
N PHE A 207 -8.66 13.52 12.16
CA PHE A 207 -10.12 13.55 12.35
C PHE A 207 -10.70 14.97 12.47
N GLU A 208 -9.91 15.94 12.89
CA GLU A 208 -10.30 17.35 12.80
C GLU A 208 -10.42 17.77 11.33
N LEU A 209 -9.42 17.42 10.51
CA LEU A 209 -9.45 17.66 9.07
C LEU A 209 -10.62 16.96 8.39
N VAL A 210 -10.92 15.71 8.76
CA VAL A 210 -12.10 14.95 8.29
C VAL A 210 -13.38 15.74 8.59
N SER A 211 -13.55 16.22 9.82
CA SER A 211 -14.75 16.93 10.24
C SER A 211 -14.98 18.22 9.45
N GLU A 212 -13.91 18.93 9.11
CA GLU A 212 -13.99 20.14 8.27
C GLU A 212 -14.29 19.78 6.79
N CYS A 213 -13.73 18.68 6.27
CA CYS A 213 -14.06 18.19 4.94
C CYS A 213 -15.53 17.72 4.85
N GLU A 214 -16.04 17.02 5.85
CA GLU A 214 -17.46 16.61 5.91
C GLU A 214 -18.40 17.83 5.91
N ARG A 215 -18.06 18.87 6.70
CA ARG A 215 -18.79 20.13 6.70
C ARG A 215 -18.76 20.82 5.33
N PHE A 216 -17.59 20.88 4.72
CA PHE A 216 -17.44 21.43 3.37
C PHE A 216 -18.29 20.69 2.34
N VAL A 217 -18.28 19.36 2.33
CA VAL A 217 -19.08 18.53 1.41
C VAL A 217 -20.58 18.78 1.61
N LYS A 218 -21.03 18.84 2.86
CA LYS A 218 -22.44 19.11 3.20
C LYS A 218 -22.88 20.49 2.69
N ASP A 219 -22.05 21.52 2.91
CA ASP A 219 -22.38 22.89 2.48
C ASP A 219 -22.23 23.02 0.97
N PHE A 220 -21.28 22.37 0.36
CA PHE A 220 -21.13 22.35 -1.11
C PHE A 220 -22.39 21.83 -1.81
N GLN A 221 -23.06 20.82 -1.24
CA GLN A 221 -24.28 20.28 -1.79
C GLN A 221 -25.52 21.17 -1.55
N ASN A 222 -25.61 21.82 -0.40
CA ASN A 222 -26.83 22.50 0.04
C ASN A 222 -26.73 24.01 -0.01
N ARG A 223 -25.51 24.58 0.16
CA ARG A 223 -25.26 26.02 0.30
C ARG A 223 -23.90 26.40 -0.27
N PRO A 224 -23.69 26.41 -1.61
CA PRO A 224 -22.39 26.60 -2.23
C PRO A 224 -21.63 27.87 -1.79
N SER A 225 -22.36 28.95 -1.49
CA SER A 225 -21.78 30.18 -0.94
C SER A 225 -21.14 30.00 0.44
N GLN A 226 -21.67 29.12 1.28
CA GLN A 226 -21.07 28.78 2.57
C GLN A 226 -19.84 27.89 2.39
N ALA A 227 -19.89 26.95 1.46
CA ALA A 227 -18.72 26.14 1.10
C ALA A 227 -17.53 27.00 0.64
N PHE A 228 -17.79 28.07 -0.15
CA PHE A 228 -16.76 29.05 -0.54
C PHE A 228 -16.10 29.68 0.68
N LEU A 229 -16.86 30.12 1.68
CA LEU A 229 -16.31 30.71 2.90
C LEU A 229 -15.49 29.71 3.75
N GLN A 230 -15.80 28.42 3.66
CA GLN A 230 -15.04 27.37 4.38
C GLN A 230 -13.70 27.05 3.75
N VAL A 231 -13.47 27.38 2.47
CA VAL A 231 -12.20 27.10 1.80
C VAL A 231 -11.02 27.73 2.53
N SER A 232 -11.16 28.97 3.04
CA SER A 232 -10.11 29.62 3.81
C SER A 232 -9.77 28.89 5.11
N ARG A 233 -10.73 28.20 5.71
CA ARG A 233 -10.54 27.40 6.92
C ARG A 233 -9.80 26.10 6.61
N LEU A 234 -10.21 25.40 5.54
CA LEU A 234 -9.49 24.23 5.04
C LEU A 234 -8.04 24.57 4.67
N ALA A 235 -7.81 25.71 4.02
CA ALA A 235 -6.48 26.16 3.66
C ALA A 235 -5.58 26.45 4.86
N LYS A 236 -6.15 26.94 5.98
CA LYS A 236 -5.40 27.13 7.24
C LYS A 236 -5.03 25.83 7.94
N LEU A 237 -5.89 24.80 7.87
CA LEU A 237 -5.61 23.48 8.44
C LEU A 237 -4.63 22.67 7.57
N ALA A 238 -4.70 22.87 6.26
CA ALA A 238 -3.81 22.25 5.27
C ALA A 238 -2.68 23.22 4.88
N ASP A 239 -1.78 23.51 5.82
CA ASP A 239 -0.71 24.47 5.71
C ASP A 239 0.50 24.01 4.89
N ASP A 240 0.60 22.70 4.64
CA ASP A 240 1.62 22.08 3.81
C ASP A 240 1.04 21.27 2.64
N LYS A 241 1.90 20.89 1.70
CA LYS A 241 1.49 20.14 0.51
C LYS A 241 0.96 18.74 0.83
N GLU A 242 1.43 18.10 1.89
CA GLU A 242 0.98 16.77 2.29
C GLU A 242 -0.46 16.83 2.83
N LYS A 243 -0.75 17.75 3.73
CA LYS A 243 -2.11 17.99 4.23
C LYS A 243 -3.07 18.45 3.13
N GLN A 244 -2.61 19.26 2.18
CA GLN A 244 -3.41 19.64 1.02
C GLN A 244 -3.79 18.43 0.15
N GLU A 245 -2.87 17.52 -0.10
CA GLU A 245 -3.16 16.26 -0.79
C GLU A 245 -4.10 15.37 0.04
N GLN A 246 -3.96 15.34 1.36
CA GLN A 246 -4.90 14.66 2.26
C GLN A 246 -6.32 15.21 2.13
N VAL A 247 -6.48 16.54 2.07
CA VAL A 247 -7.80 17.17 1.84
C VAL A 247 -8.38 16.73 0.50
N PHE A 248 -7.61 16.76 -0.60
CA PHE A 248 -8.11 16.30 -1.90
C PHE A 248 -8.57 14.84 -1.86
N LYS A 249 -7.81 13.95 -1.24
CA LYS A 249 -8.20 12.55 -1.06
C LYS A 249 -9.45 12.39 -0.18
N LEU A 250 -9.55 13.14 0.92
CA LEU A 250 -10.74 13.10 1.79
C LEU A 250 -11.99 13.57 1.06
N LEU A 251 -11.90 14.70 0.35
CA LEU A 251 -13.01 15.21 -0.44
C LEU A 251 -13.43 14.24 -1.54
N GLU A 252 -12.46 13.55 -2.18
CA GLU A 252 -12.74 12.52 -3.18
C GLU A 252 -13.57 11.36 -2.57
N VAL A 253 -13.13 10.82 -1.43
CA VAL A 253 -13.85 9.75 -0.71
C VAL A 253 -15.25 10.21 -0.27
N LEU A 254 -15.37 11.43 0.26
CA LEU A 254 -16.64 11.95 0.76
C LEU A 254 -17.62 12.25 -0.37
N PHE A 255 -17.18 12.83 -1.49
CA PHE A 255 -18.04 13.06 -2.66
C PHE A 255 -18.40 11.76 -3.37
N TYR A 256 -17.52 10.74 -3.32
CA TYR A 256 -17.85 9.44 -3.87
C TYR A 256 -19.04 8.77 -3.16
N LYS A 257 -19.23 8.99 -1.87
CA LYS A 257 -20.40 8.51 -1.12
C LYS A 257 -21.73 9.01 -1.69
N VAL A 258 -21.70 10.15 -2.38
CA VAL A 258 -22.88 10.81 -2.95
C VAL A 258 -22.86 10.83 -4.49
N ILE A 259 -22.03 10.03 -5.13
CA ILE A 259 -21.82 9.96 -6.59
C ILE A 259 -23.10 9.60 -7.36
N ALA A 260 -24.04 8.90 -6.73
CA ALA A 260 -25.32 8.57 -7.33
C ALA A 260 -26.14 9.83 -7.70
N THR A 261 -25.93 10.96 -7.01
CA THR A 261 -26.60 12.23 -7.29
C THR A 261 -25.92 12.99 -8.42
N LYS A 262 -26.67 13.83 -9.14
CA LYS A 262 -26.11 14.73 -10.17
C LYS A 262 -25.07 15.68 -9.56
N SER A 263 -25.38 16.25 -8.39
CA SER A 263 -24.49 17.16 -7.67
C SER A 263 -23.18 16.46 -7.25
N GLY A 264 -23.23 15.19 -6.78
CA GLY A 264 -22.04 14.43 -6.40
C GLY A 264 -21.10 14.17 -7.59
N ARG A 265 -21.62 13.83 -8.75
CA ARG A 265 -20.82 13.65 -9.98
C ARG A 265 -20.16 14.95 -10.41
N GLN A 266 -20.92 16.05 -10.44
CA GLN A 266 -20.37 17.37 -10.76
C GLN A 266 -19.29 17.81 -9.76
N ALA A 267 -19.50 17.54 -8.46
CA ALA A 267 -18.53 17.84 -7.43
C ALA A 267 -17.20 17.11 -7.65
N LEU A 268 -17.23 15.82 -7.99
CA LEU A 268 -16.03 15.04 -8.28
C LEU A 268 -15.29 15.55 -9.53
N GLU A 269 -16.01 15.88 -10.59
CA GLU A 269 -15.40 16.50 -11.79
C GLU A 269 -14.68 17.80 -11.47
N GLN A 270 -15.33 18.69 -10.69
CA GLN A 270 -14.73 19.96 -10.28
C GLN A 270 -13.57 19.73 -9.29
N LEU A 271 -13.65 18.75 -8.40
CA LEU A 271 -12.55 18.39 -7.50
C LEU A 271 -11.31 17.91 -8.26
N LEU A 272 -11.49 17.04 -9.26
CA LEU A 272 -10.39 16.58 -10.11
C LEU A 272 -9.73 17.73 -10.88
N LEU A 273 -10.53 18.68 -11.37
CA LEU A 273 -10.02 19.88 -12.03
C LEU A 273 -9.24 20.76 -11.03
N ALA A 274 -9.79 21.00 -9.84
CA ALA A 274 -9.13 21.78 -8.79
C ALA A 274 -7.78 21.15 -8.39
N ARG A 275 -7.74 19.82 -8.22
CA ARG A 275 -6.50 19.07 -7.93
C ARG A 275 -5.47 19.19 -9.07
N LYS A 276 -5.92 19.16 -10.35
CA LYS A 276 -5.06 19.38 -11.50
C LYS A 276 -4.49 20.81 -11.52
N MET A 277 -5.30 21.82 -11.22
CA MET A 277 -4.86 23.21 -11.09
C MET A 277 -3.82 23.37 -9.98
N TRP A 278 -4.07 22.79 -8.80
CA TRP A 278 -3.12 22.80 -7.68
C TRP A 278 -1.79 22.13 -8.05
N ARG A 279 -1.82 21.00 -8.71
CA ARG A 279 -0.61 20.33 -9.21
C ARG A 279 0.14 21.14 -10.27
N ALA A 280 -0.55 22.03 -10.99
CA ALA A 280 0.02 23.00 -11.90
C ALA A 280 0.43 24.34 -11.21
N ASN A 281 0.68 24.28 -9.87
CA ASN A 281 1.11 25.41 -9.03
C ASN A 281 0.08 26.54 -8.83
N VAL A 282 -1.20 26.31 -9.05
CA VAL A 282 -2.24 27.23 -8.53
C VAL A 282 -2.31 27.03 -7.01
N SER A 283 -2.53 28.11 -6.24
CA SER A 283 -2.66 27.98 -4.79
C SER A 283 -3.82 27.05 -4.41
N PHE A 284 -3.67 26.27 -3.34
CA PHE A 284 -4.67 25.34 -2.85
C PHE A 284 -6.02 26.03 -2.60
N GLN A 285 -5.99 27.20 -1.97
CA GLN A 285 -7.18 27.99 -1.71
C GLN A 285 -7.88 28.38 -3.01
N ASN A 286 -7.18 28.96 -3.98
CA ASN A 286 -7.76 29.41 -5.25
C ASN A 286 -8.34 28.24 -6.06
N ALA A 287 -7.69 27.06 -6.00
CA ALA A 287 -8.18 25.87 -6.69
C ALA A 287 -9.52 25.38 -6.11
N LEU A 288 -9.67 25.36 -4.76
CA LEU A 288 -10.93 25.00 -4.12
C LEU A 288 -12.01 26.08 -4.25
N GLU A 289 -11.65 27.37 -4.20
CA GLU A 289 -12.59 28.46 -4.46
C GLU A 289 -13.16 28.38 -5.88
N TYR A 290 -12.30 28.13 -6.88
CA TYR A 290 -12.75 27.90 -8.25
C TYR A 290 -13.76 26.75 -8.35
N MET A 291 -13.52 25.64 -7.65
CA MET A 291 -14.44 24.50 -7.58
C MET A 291 -15.83 24.94 -7.09
N THR A 292 -15.91 25.74 -6.02
CA THR A 292 -17.18 26.17 -5.43
C THR A 292 -17.96 27.13 -6.31
N LEU A 293 -17.28 27.96 -7.11
CA LEU A 293 -17.90 28.93 -8.01
C LEU A 293 -18.48 28.32 -9.30
N LYS A 294 -18.06 27.11 -9.67
CA LYS A 294 -18.50 26.42 -10.91
C LYS A 294 -19.74 25.56 -10.73
N VAL A 295 -20.25 25.43 -9.53
CA VAL A 295 -21.51 24.71 -9.27
C VAL A 295 -22.68 25.64 -9.55
N LYS A 296 -23.48 25.30 -10.57
CA LYS A 296 -24.75 25.95 -10.89
C LYS A 296 -25.90 25.05 -10.51
#